data_102ca1df799fa7754d3594a18275a8eb
#
_entry.id   102ca1df799fa7754d3594a18275a8eb
#
_cell.length_a   1.000
_cell.length_b   1.000
_cell.length_c   1.000
_cell.angle_alpha   90.00
_cell.angle_beta   90.00
_cell.angle_gamma   90.00
#
_symmetry.space_group_name_H-M   'P 1'
#
loop_
_entity.id
_entity.type
_entity.pdbx_description
1 polymer ?
#
loop_
_entity_poly.entity_id
_entity_poly.type
_entity_poly.pdbx_seq_one_letter_code
_entity_poly.pdbx_strand_id
1 'polypeptide(L)'
;TGILPAENRTDMARRIYESDTGEILMNSAENGFVLTTPRLEGVLVRETLPVRADKLEVLSSSVPAMTAAASLDAAKPLGESSHLLVVYSTDALNSSMRFTSPDRTVIEEVGELPVLIRTGRAKIAVRNRALRNPAAYVLGFNGERRERLPIRRTEDGKLLLEFDTGNFAGGPSPFIEITGQE
;
A
#
# COMPACT_ATOMS: atom_id res chain seq x y z
N THR A 1 -13.37 -10.63 -31.93
CA THR A 1 -12.61 -9.42 -32.24
C THR A 1 -11.69 -9.14 -31.08
N GLY A 2 -10.43 -9.66 -31.18
CA GLY A 2 -9.45 -9.58 -30.10
C GLY A 2 -8.96 -8.14 -29.92
N ILE A 3 -9.54 -7.45 -28.94
CA ILE A 3 -9.08 -6.14 -28.50
C ILE A 3 -8.04 -6.32 -27.38
N LEU A 4 -8.10 -7.44 -26.62
CA LEU A 4 -7.17 -7.74 -25.56
C LEU A 4 -6.00 -8.60 -26.06
N PRO A 5 -4.78 -8.44 -25.48
CA PRO A 5 -3.65 -9.34 -25.72
C PRO A 5 -4.03 -10.82 -25.49
N ALA A 6 -3.38 -11.71 -26.22
CA ALA A 6 -3.69 -13.16 -26.13
C ALA A 6 -3.39 -13.75 -24.73
N GLU A 7 -2.42 -13.15 -24.02
CA GLU A 7 -2.02 -13.50 -22.65
C GLU A 7 -2.87 -12.85 -21.55
N ASN A 8 -3.85 -12.03 -21.91
CA ASN A 8 -4.71 -11.35 -20.94
C ASN A 8 -5.50 -12.36 -20.09
N ARG A 9 -5.43 -12.22 -18.77
CA ARG A 9 -5.98 -13.15 -17.78
C ARG A 9 -7.45 -12.93 -17.45
N THR A 10 -8.15 -12.04 -18.16
CA THR A 10 -9.57 -11.78 -17.91
C THR A 10 -10.41 -13.06 -18.06
N ASP A 11 -11.14 -13.41 -17.00
CA ASP A 11 -12.06 -14.54 -16.92
C ASP A 11 -13.37 -14.06 -16.28
N MET A 12 -14.39 -13.84 -17.10
CA MET A 12 -15.68 -13.32 -16.66
C MET A 12 -16.42 -14.29 -15.73
N ALA A 13 -16.25 -15.59 -15.95
CA ALA A 13 -16.92 -16.61 -15.13
C ALA A 13 -16.32 -16.66 -13.70
N ARG A 14 -15.02 -16.45 -13.58
CA ARG A 14 -14.29 -16.37 -12.30
C ARG A 14 -14.23 -14.96 -11.73
N ARG A 15 -14.81 -13.96 -12.40
CA ARG A 15 -14.77 -12.54 -12.03
C ARG A 15 -13.35 -11.99 -11.88
N ILE A 16 -12.45 -12.42 -12.76
CA ILE A 16 -11.08 -11.92 -12.86
C ILE A 16 -11.04 -10.94 -14.03
N TYR A 17 -10.50 -9.76 -13.79
CA TYR A 17 -10.41 -8.68 -14.77
C TYR A 17 -8.99 -8.16 -14.80
N GLU A 18 -8.37 -8.15 -15.96
CA GLU A 18 -7.05 -7.60 -16.20
C GLU A 18 -7.14 -6.43 -17.16
N SER A 19 -6.37 -5.38 -16.91
CA SER A 19 -6.24 -4.27 -17.87
C SER A 19 -5.59 -4.75 -19.17
N ASP A 20 -5.77 -4.00 -20.24
CA ASP A 20 -5.14 -4.26 -21.54
C ASP A 20 -3.60 -4.16 -21.47
N THR A 21 -3.07 -3.35 -20.56
CA THR A 21 -1.62 -3.23 -20.30
C THR A 21 -1.07 -4.35 -19.40
N GLY A 22 -1.94 -5.18 -18.79
CA GLY A 22 -1.54 -6.22 -17.84
C GLY A 22 -1.12 -5.69 -16.46
N GLU A 23 -1.19 -4.37 -16.22
CA GLU A 23 -0.70 -3.74 -14.99
C GLU A 23 -1.67 -3.87 -13.82
N ILE A 24 -2.97 -3.94 -14.10
CA ILE A 24 -4.02 -4.07 -13.08
C ILE A 24 -4.67 -5.42 -13.19
N LEU A 25 -4.71 -6.14 -12.07
CA LEU A 25 -5.46 -7.38 -11.92
C LEU A 25 -6.45 -7.24 -10.77
N MET A 26 -7.73 -7.42 -11.08
CA MET A 26 -8.80 -7.43 -10.10
C MET A 26 -9.47 -8.81 -10.07
N ASN A 27 -9.55 -9.42 -8.89
CA ASN A 27 -10.36 -10.60 -8.61
C ASN A 27 -11.53 -10.18 -7.71
N SER A 28 -12.68 -9.86 -8.32
CA SER A 28 -13.81 -9.35 -7.57
C SER A 28 -14.54 -10.42 -6.75
N ALA A 29 -14.34 -11.71 -7.04
CA ALA A 29 -14.86 -12.80 -6.23
C ALA A 29 -14.18 -12.90 -4.86
N GLU A 30 -12.89 -12.57 -4.81
CA GLU A 30 -12.06 -12.62 -3.60
C GLU A 30 -11.72 -11.21 -3.06
N ASN A 31 -12.34 -10.17 -3.61
CA ASN A 31 -12.01 -8.77 -3.30
C ASN A 31 -10.51 -8.45 -3.44
N GLY A 32 -9.85 -9.13 -4.38
CA GLY A 32 -8.43 -8.97 -4.67
C GLY A 32 -8.20 -7.84 -5.67
N PHE A 33 -7.15 -7.05 -5.43
CA PHE A 33 -6.65 -6.02 -6.36
C PHE A 33 -5.14 -5.99 -6.30
N VAL A 34 -4.50 -6.04 -7.46
CA VAL A 34 -3.05 -5.93 -7.62
C VAL A 34 -2.75 -4.95 -8.75
N LEU A 35 -1.90 -3.99 -8.47
CA LEU A 35 -1.30 -3.07 -9.44
C LEU A 35 0.19 -3.37 -9.53
N THR A 36 0.70 -3.58 -10.74
CA THR A 36 2.12 -3.86 -10.99
C THR A 36 2.61 -3.02 -12.15
N THR A 37 3.38 -1.99 -11.87
CA THR A 37 4.10 -1.20 -12.86
C THR A 37 5.59 -1.19 -12.53
N PRO A 38 6.48 -0.75 -13.42
CA PRO A 38 7.91 -0.68 -13.11
C PRO A 38 8.26 0.16 -11.88
N ARG A 39 7.47 1.21 -11.60
CA ARG A 39 7.76 2.21 -10.56
C ARG A 39 6.79 2.25 -9.41
N LEU A 40 5.61 1.66 -9.56
CA LEU A 40 4.55 1.65 -8.55
C LEU A 40 3.92 0.28 -8.51
N GLU A 41 3.85 -0.29 -7.34
CA GLU A 41 3.08 -1.49 -7.06
C GLU A 41 2.09 -1.25 -5.94
N GLY A 42 0.93 -1.89 -6.01
CA GLY A 42 -0.13 -1.76 -5.02
C GLY A 42 -0.95 -3.01 -4.86
N VAL A 43 -1.43 -3.27 -3.66
CA VAL A 43 -2.29 -4.40 -3.33
C VAL A 43 -3.39 -3.97 -2.36
N LEU A 44 -4.59 -4.52 -2.56
CA LEU A 44 -5.68 -4.39 -1.60
C LEU A 44 -5.59 -5.53 -0.59
N VAL A 45 -5.43 -5.18 0.67
CA VAL A 45 -5.41 -6.11 1.80
C VAL A 45 -6.80 -6.14 2.43
N ARG A 46 -7.39 -7.33 2.52
CA ARG A 46 -8.65 -7.55 3.26
C ARG A 46 -8.48 -8.69 4.26
N GLU A 47 -8.88 -9.90 3.89
CA GLU A 47 -8.90 -11.05 4.80
C GLU A 47 -7.79 -12.05 4.51
N THR A 48 -7.42 -12.23 3.23
CA THR A 48 -6.42 -13.20 2.81
C THR A 48 -5.03 -12.59 2.83
N LEU A 49 -4.12 -13.20 3.56
CA LEU A 49 -2.70 -12.83 3.66
C LEU A 49 -1.82 -14.08 3.55
N PRO A 50 -0.59 -13.97 3.01
CA PRO A 50 -0.02 -12.75 2.43
C PRO A 50 -0.61 -12.40 1.06
N VAL A 51 -0.61 -11.11 0.73
CA VAL A 51 -0.95 -10.61 -0.61
C VAL A 51 0.27 -9.91 -1.22
N ARG A 52 0.48 -10.08 -2.52
CA ARG A 52 1.69 -9.59 -3.19
C ARG A 52 1.44 -9.14 -4.62
N ALA A 53 2.23 -8.17 -5.06
CA ALA A 53 2.55 -7.86 -6.44
C ALA A 53 3.90 -8.53 -6.83
N ASP A 54 4.69 -7.93 -7.70
CA ASP A 54 6.01 -8.49 -8.06
C ASP A 54 7.06 -8.24 -6.95
N LYS A 55 7.17 -7.00 -6.48
CA LYS A 55 8.17 -6.57 -5.49
C LYS A 55 7.60 -6.21 -4.13
N LEU A 56 6.33 -5.81 -4.09
CA LEU A 56 5.61 -5.48 -2.87
C LEU A 56 4.89 -6.72 -2.33
N GLU A 57 5.04 -6.98 -1.04
CA GLU A 57 4.33 -8.04 -0.32
C GLU A 57 3.85 -7.54 1.03
N VAL A 58 2.57 -7.74 1.34
CA VAL A 58 2.00 -7.51 2.67
C VAL A 58 1.84 -8.84 3.36
N LEU A 59 2.67 -9.05 4.39
CA LEU A 59 2.75 -10.29 5.15
C LEU A 59 1.67 -10.37 6.23
N SER A 60 1.35 -9.23 6.84
CA SER A 60 0.24 -9.10 7.79
C SER A 60 -0.34 -7.70 7.81
N SER A 61 -1.61 -7.60 8.13
CA SER A 61 -2.32 -6.36 8.43
C SER A 61 -3.45 -6.65 9.41
N SER A 62 -3.62 -5.79 10.41
CA SER A 62 -4.68 -5.93 11.42
C SER A 62 -6.02 -5.35 10.99
N VAL A 63 -6.02 -4.62 9.87
CA VAL A 63 -7.21 -3.96 9.30
C VAL A 63 -7.14 -3.99 7.77
N PRO A 64 -8.27 -3.90 7.07
CA PRO A 64 -8.26 -3.69 5.63
C PRO A 64 -7.47 -2.44 5.25
N ALA A 65 -6.66 -2.53 4.20
CA ALA A 65 -5.83 -1.42 3.74
C ALA A 65 -5.50 -1.54 2.25
N MET A 66 -5.33 -0.41 1.58
CA MET A 66 -4.60 -0.33 0.33
C MET A 66 -3.14 -0.07 0.66
N THR A 67 -2.27 -0.96 0.24
CA THR A 67 -0.82 -0.83 0.45
C THR A 67 -0.15 -0.64 -0.90
N ALA A 68 0.72 0.35 -1.00
CA ALA A 68 1.49 0.61 -2.22
C ALA A 68 2.96 0.90 -1.90
N ALA A 69 3.82 0.66 -2.87
CA ALA A 69 5.22 1.08 -2.86
C ALA A 69 5.55 1.76 -4.18
N ALA A 70 6.14 2.95 -4.11
CA ALA A 70 6.49 3.77 -5.26
C ALA A 70 7.98 4.14 -5.26
N SER A 71 8.58 4.16 -6.44
CA SER A 71 9.89 4.77 -6.67
C SER A 71 9.75 6.30 -6.75
N LEU A 72 10.46 7.02 -5.91
CA LEU A 72 10.58 8.49 -5.99
C LEU A 72 11.73 8.93 -6.89
N ASP A 73 12.60 8.02 -7.33
CA ASP A 73 13.60 8.27 -8.36
C ASP A 73 12.94 8.30 -9.75
N ALA A 74 13.03 9.43 -10.46
CA ALA A 74 12.27 9.69 -11.68
C ALA A 74 12.48 8.64 -12.79
N ALA A 75 13.66 8.03 -12.89
CA ALA A 75 14.03 7.11 -13.98
C ALA A 75 14.23 5.64 -13.53
N LYS A 76 14.10 5.33 -12.23
CA LYS A 76 14.43 4.00 -11.71
C LYS A 76 13.19 3.20 -11.36
N PRO A 77 13.16 1.90 -11.71
CA PRO A 77 12.09 1.01 -11.25
C PRO A 77 12.16 0.80 -9.72
N LEU A 78 11.07 0.33 -9.14
CA LEU A 78 10.91 0.12 -7.69
C LEU A 78 12.06 -0.71 -7.08
N GLY A 79 12.51 -1.74 -7.78
CA GLY A 79 13.58 -2.64 -7.31
C GLY A 79 14.99 -2.04 -7.33
N GLU A 80 15.20 -0.90 -7.98
CA GLU A 80 16.50 -0.25 -8.22
C GLU A 80 16.55 1.19 -7.70
N SER A 81 15.45 1.72 -7.20
CA SER A 81 15.35 3.05 -6.66
C SER A 81 16.11 3.16 -5.32
N SER A 82 16.81 4.28 -5.14
CA SER A 82 17.44 4.65 -3.88
C SER A 82 16.50 5.41 -2.94
N HIS A 83 15.29 5.71 -3.39
CA HIS A 83 14.30 6.49 -2.66
C HIS A 83 12.89 5.96 -2.93
N LEU A 84 12.24 5.44 -1.92
CA LEU A 84 10.92 4.81 -2.01
C LEU A 84 9.91 5.50 -1.10
N LEU A 85 8.66 5.50 -1.52
CA LEU A 85 7.51 5.80 -0.68
C LEU A 85 6.68 4.51 -0.51
N VAL A 86 6.44 4.11 0.73
CA VAL A 86 5.46 3.09 1.08
C VAL A 86 4.22 3.78 1.63
N VAL A 87 3.06 3.41 1.10
CA VAL A 87 1.76 3.92 1.53
C VAL A 87 0.98 2.77 2.16
N TYR A 88 0.50 2.99 3.38
CA TYR A 88 -0.43 2.08 4.07
C TYR A 88 -1.70 2.85 4.39
N SER A 89 -2.64 2.85 3.45
CA SER A 89 -3.89 3.61 3.53
C SER A 89 -5.01 2.71 4.04
N THR A 90 -5.53 3.06 5.19
CA THR A 90 -6.66 2.42 5.85
C THR A 90 -7.94 3.24 5.59
N ASP A 91 -8.91 3.13 6.49
CA ASP A 91 -10.14 3.92 6.46
C ASP A 91 -9.92 5.32 7.05
N ALA A 92 -10.59 6.33 6.49
CA ALA A 92 -10.56 7.70 6.98
C ALA A 92 -11.97 8.31 6.93
N LEU A 93 -12.37 8.95 8.04
CA LEU A 93 -13.69 9.57 8.21
C LEU A 93 -13.54 10.93 8.89
N ASN A 94 -14.45 11.84 8.62
CA ASN A 94 -14.57 13.05 9.42
C ASN A 94 -15.07 12.70 10.85
N SER A 95 -14.68 13.50 11.81
CA SER A 95 -15.25 13.41 13.17
C SER A 95 -16.76 13.55 13.12
N SER A 96 -17.48 12.74 13.89
CA SER A 96 -18.95 12.73 13.95
C SER A 96 -19.66 12.40 12.63
N MET A 97 -18.94 11.89 11.62
CA MET A 97 -19.56 11.43 10.37
C MET A 97 -20.50 10.25 10.63
N ARG A 98 -21.71 10.31 10.09
CA ARG A 98 -22.71 9.25 10.24
C ARG A 98 -23.24 8.77 8.89
N PHE A 99 -23.60 7.48 8.86
CA PHE A 99 -24.19 6.82 7.72
C PHE A 99 -25.55 6.25 8.10
N THR A 100 -26.47 6.16 7.13
CA THR A 100 -27.82 5.58 7.36
C THR A 100 -27.77 4.08 7.61
N SER A 101 -26.68 3.41 7.17
CA SER A 101 -26.52 1.95 7.28
C SER A 101 -25.03 1.54 7.40
N PRO A 102 -24.74 0.34 7.92
CA PRO A 102 -23.37 -0.14 8.11
C PRO A 102 -22.54 -0.29 6.82
N ASP A 103 -23.21 -0.43 5.66
CA ASP A 103 -22.55 -0.53 4.34
C ASP A 103 -22.02 0.80 3.82
N ARG A 104 -22.32 1.91 4.55
CA ARG A 104 -21.83 3.28 4.29
C ARG A 104 -22.14 3.81 2.88
N THR A 105 -23.23 3.34 2.28
CA THR A 105 -23.63 3.76 0.92
C THR A 105 -24.28 5.15 0.89
N VAL A 106 -24.90 5.56 2.00
CA VAL A 106 -25.58 6.86 2.12
C VAL A 106 -25.10 7.60 3.37
N ILE A 107 -24.58 8.81 3.18
CA ILE A 107 -24.12 9.69 4.26
C ILE A 107 -25.34 10.40 4.85
N GLU A 108 -25.55 10.28 6.15
CA GLU A 108 -26.56 11.01 6.91
C GLU A 108 -26.00 12.36 7.40
N GLU A 109 -24.78 12.33 7.97
CA GLU A 109 -24.04 13.54 8.39
C GLU A 109 -22.61 13.48 7.90
N VAL A 110 -22.14 14.55 7.27
CA VAL A 110 -20.77 14.64 6.74
C VAL A 110 -19.73 14.69 7.88
N GLY A 111 -20.15 15.17 9.07
CA GLY A 111 -19.23 15.38 10.19
C GLY A 111 -18.37 16.63 10.01
N GLU A 112 -17.34 16.74 10.83
CA GLU A 112 -16.46 17.91 10.91
C GLU A 112 -14.98 17.52 11.04
N LEU A 113 -14.09 18.50 11.01
CA LEU A 113 -12.66 18.27 11.28
C LEU A 113 -12.40 18.02 12.77
N PRO A 114 -11.36 17.28 13.14
CA PRO A 114 -10.35 16.69 12.27
C PRO A 114 -10.81 15.41 11.56
N VAL A 115 -10.15 15.08 10.45
CA VAL A 115 -10.28 13.76 9.83
C VAL A 115 -9.62 12.71 10.73
N LEU A 116 -10.36 11.66 11.03
CA LEU A 116 -9.89 10.51 11.79
C LEU A 116 -9.39 9.44 10.84
N ILE A 117 -8.20 8.89 11.10
CA ILE A 117 -7.61 7.80 10.33
C ILE A 117 -7.67 6.53 11.18
N ARG A 118 -8.19 5.45 10.62
CA ARG A 118 -8.17 4.15 11.27
C ARG A 118 -6.75 3.65 11.43
N THR A 119 -6.33 3.39 12.66
CA THR A 119 -5.01 2.84 12.95
C THR A 119 -4.95 1.34 12.68
N GLY A 120 -3.76 0.83 12.38
CA GLY A 120 -3.55 -0.58 12.13
C GLY A 120 -2.07 -0.97 12.23
N ARG A 121 -1.84 -2.26 12.46
CA ARG A 121 -0.52 -2.88 12.46
C ARG A 121 -0.30 -3.56 11.13
N ALA A 122 0.91 -3.40 10.57
CA ALA A 122 1.26 -4.03 9.31
C ALA A 122 2.70 -4.54 9.31
N LYS A 123 2.91 -5.59 8.49
CA LYS A 123 4.22 -6.12 8.15
C LYS A 123 4.32 -6.17 6.64
N ILE A 124 5.21 -5.35 6.09
CA ILE A 124 5.34 -5.09 4.65
C ILE A 124 6.77 -5.38 4.22
N ALA A 125 6.92 -6.10 3.13
CA ALA A 125 8.20 -6.38 2.52
C ALA A 125 8.28 -5.79 1.11
N VAL A 126 9.41 -5.16 0.77
CA VAL A 126 9.69 -4.61 -0.55
C VAL A 126 11.01 -5.17 -1.07
N ARG A 127 10.99 -5.81 -2.24
CA ARG A 127 12.21 -6.29 -2.90
C ARG A 127 12.90 -5.12 -3.59
N ASN A 128 14.05 -4.71 -3.05
CA ASN A 128 14.87 -3.64 -3.61
C ASN A 128 16.35 -3.97 -3.44
N ARG A 129 17.14 -3.81 -4.51
CA ARG A 129 18.57 -4.17 -4.54
C ARG A 129 19.50 -2.98 -4.39
N ALA A 130 19.01 -1.77 -4.63
CA ALA A 130 19.82 -0.55 -4.61
C ALA A 130 20.11 -0.03 -3.19
N LEU A 131 19.12 -0.15 -2.30
CA LEU A 131 19.21 0.34 -0.92
C LEU A 131 20.07 -0.59 -0.05
N ARG A 132 21.38 -0.33 0.04
CA ARG A 132 22.30 -1.16 0.84
C ARG A 132 22.15 -0.93 2.35
N ASN A 133 22.08 0.32 2.77
CA ASN A 133 21.90 0.76 4.17
C ASN A 133 20.56 1.50 4.28
N PRO A 134 19.42 0.80 4.34
CA PRO A 134 18.13 1.46 4.34
C PRO A 134 17.85 2.17 5.67
N ALA A 135 17.21 3.33 5.57
CA ALA A 135 16.55 4.01 6.68
C ALA A 135 15.08 4.24 6.31
N ALA A 136 14.20 4.07 7.26
CA ALA A 136 12.77 4.32 7.08
C ALA A 136 12.28 5.41 8.03
N TYR A 137 11.40 6.27 7.53
CA TYR A 137 10.84 7.39 8.29
C TYR A 137 9.34 7.51 8.06
N VAL A 138 8.60 7.72 9.14
CA VAL A 138 7.20 8.16 9.05
C VAL A 138 7.19 9.61 8.56
N LEU A 139 6.40 9.88 7.53
CA LEU A 139 6.19 11.24 7.04
C LEU A 139 4.91 11.85 7.61
N GLY A 140 4.93 13.15 7.87
CA GLY A 140 3.73 13.94 8.05
C GLY A 140 2.97 14.15 6.74
N PHE A 141 1.74 14.68 6.80
CA PHE A 141 0.97 15.04 5.61
C PHE A 141 1.59 16.18 4.80
N ASN A 142 2.53 16.92 5.38
CA ASN A 142 3.35 17.94 4.73
C ASN A 142 4.66 17.39 4.13
N GLY A 143 4.90 16.05 4.23
CA GLY A 143 6.09 15.38 3.72
C GLY A 143 7.31 15.45 4.64
N GLU A 144 7.22 16.06 5.81
CA GLU A 144 8.33 16.11 6.77
C GLU A 144 8.51 14.78 7.49
N ARG A 145 9.77 14.40 7.71
CA ARG A 145 10.13 13.23 8.52
C ARG A 145 9.80 13.51 9.99
N ARG A 146 8.97 12.64 10.59
CA ARG A 146 8.56 12.76 12.00
C ARG A 146 9.38 11.87 12.91
N GLU A 147 9.52 10.60 12.55
CA GLU A 147 10.27 9.63 13.32
C GLU A 147 10.90 8.56 12.44
N ARG A 148 11.94 7.92 12.96
CA ARG A 148 12.61 6.81 12.31
C ARG A 148 11.94 5.49 12.70
N LEU A 149 11.64 4.64 11.68
CA LEU A 149 11.14 3.30 11.89
C LEU A 149 12.26 2.25 11.79
N PRO A 150 12.16 1.16 12.56
CA PRO A 150 13.00 -0.01 12.33
C PRO A 150 12.75 -0.59 10.94
N ILE A 151 13.84 -0.79 10.21
CA ILE A 151 13.81 -1.49 8.92
C ILE A 151 14.97 -2.49 8.91
N ARG A 152 14.71 -3.67 8.38
CA ARG A 152 15.75 -4.69 8.24
C ARG A 152 15.70 -5.34 6.86
N ARG A 153 16.83 -5.87 6.43
CA ARG A 153 16.90 -6.72 5.24
C ARG A 153 16.72 -8.18 5.67
N THR A 154 15.87 -8.89 4.97
CA THR A 154 15.66 -10.33 5.16
C THR A 154 16.76 -11.12 4.44
N GLU A 155 16.89 -12.41 4.74
CA GLU A 155 17.86 -13.31 4.08
C GLU A 155 17.64 -13.43 2.56
N ASP A 156 16.38 -13.35 2.10
CA ASP A 156 16.00 -13.31 0.69
C ASP A 156 16.10 -11.92 0.05
N GLY A 157 16.69 -10.94 0.77
CA GLY A 157 17.07 -9.63 0.26
C GLY A 157 15.96 -8.59 0.22
N LYS A 158 14.78 -8.86 0.80
CA LYS A 158 13.69 -7.87 0.89
C LYS A 158 13.94 -6.89 2.03
N LEU A 159 13.46 -5.67 1.89
CA LEU A 159 13.35 -4.68 2.94
C LEU A 159 12.06 -4.95 3.72
N LEU A 160 12.16 -5.17 5.01
CA LEU A 160 11.04 -5.50 5.88
C LEU A 160 10.77 -4.37 6.85
N LEU A 161 9.53 -3.87 6.82
CA LEU A 161 8.94 -2.92 7.76
C LEU A 161 7.92 -3.65 8.63
N GLU A 162 7.90 -3.35 9.92
CA GLU A 162 6.88 -3.78 10.86
C GLU A 162 6.53 -2.60 11.76
N PHE A 163 5.26 -2.21 11.80
CA PHE A 163 4.83 -0.99 12.47
C PHE A 163 3.37 -1.05 12.93
N ASP A 164 3.04 -0.14 13.86
CA ASP A 164 1.68 0.17 14.30
C ASP A 164 1.45 1.67 14.13
N THR A 165 0.54 2.04 13.22
CA THR A 165 0.27 3.46 12.93
C THR A 165 -0.35 4.21 14.11
N GLY A 166 -0.91 3.51 15.10
CA GLY A 166 -1.42 4.10 16.32
C GLY A 166 -0.33 4.58 17.28
N ASN A 167 0.90 4.10 17.10
CA ASN A 167 2.06 4.43 17.93
C ASN A 167 2.98 5.48 17.30
N PHE A 168 2.65 5.99 16.11
CA PHE A 168 3.49 6.98 15.44
C PHE A 168 3.53 8.31 16.19
N ALA A 169 4.72 8.88 16.34
CA ALA A 169 4.90 10.20 16.90
C ALA A 169 4.18 11.27 16.04
N GLY A 170 3.39 12.12 16.67
CA GLY A 170 2.59 13.13 15.98
C GLY A 170 1.31 12.62 15.30
N GLY A 171 0.88 11.40 15.66
CA GLY A 171 -0.37 10.78 15.19
C GLY A 171 -0.22 9.93 13.93
N PRO A 172 -1.29 9.21 13.55
CA PRO A 172 -1.26 8.27 12.44
C PRO A 172 -0.95 8.97 11.11
N SER A 173 -0.18 8.28 10.28
CA SER A 173 0.12 8.67 8.90
C SER A 173 0.15 7.43 8.00
N PRO A 174 -0.33 7.53 6.75
CA PRO A 174 -0.22 6.45 5.79
C PRO A 174 1.14 6.41 5.10
N PHE A 175 2.05 7.37 5.31
CA PHE A 175 3.24 7.57 4.50
C PHE A 175 4.51 7.17 5.23
N ILE A 176 5.29 6.29 4.62
CA ILE A 176 6.61 5.85 5.11
C ILE A 176 7.61 6.01 3.97
N GLU A 177 8.62 6.82 4.18
CA GLU A 177 9.75 6.97 3.27
C GLU A 177 10.81 5.92 3.58
N ILE A 178 11.42 5.33 2.54
CA ILE A 178 12.61 4.49 2.68
C ILE A 178 13.70 5.09 1.79
N THR A 179 14.85 5.37 2.37
CA THR A 179 16.01 5.96 1.67
C THR A 179 17.30 5.24 2.07
N GLY A 180 18.35 5.37 1.24
CA GLY A 180 19.71 4.98 1.62
C GLY A 180 20.24 5.91 2.70
N GLN A 181 21.00 5.38 3.66
CA GLN A 181 21.86 6.22 4.49
C GLN A 181 23.09 6.63 3.66
N GLU A 182 23.40 7.91 3.66
CA GLU A 182 24.66 8.45 3.14
C GLU A 182 25.85 7.95 3.98
#